data_fdb36233d35140a7c459939ac552a1d1
#
_entry.id   fdb36233d35140a7c459939ac552a1d1
#
_cell.length_a   1.000
_cell.length_b   1.000
_cell.length_c   1.000
_cell.angle_alpha   90.00
_cell.angle_beta   90.00
_cell.angle_gamma   90.00
#
_symmetry.space_group_name_H-M   'P 1'
#
loop_
_entity.id
_entity.type
_entity.pdbx_description
1 polymer ?
#
loop_
_entity_poly.entity_id
_entity_poly.type
_entity_poly.pdbx_seq_one_letter_code
_entity_poly.pdbx_strand_id
1 'polypeptide(L)' 'MKLYFENSHGNRRIIAEPQTEDEAWKEIHKFCEDRKFTIYYVREWQTPDGARAYDVGSHTEFFYLYSN' A
#
# COMPACT_ATOMS: atom_id res chain seq x y z
N MET A 1 9.95 7.16 5.03
CA MET A 1 8.56 7.04 4.50
C MET A 1 7.73 6.14 5.39
N LYS A 2 6.45 6.29 5.33
CA LYS A 2 5.51 5.44 6.09
C LYS A 2 4.53 4.80 5.14
N LEU A 3 4.43 3.48 5.22
CA LEU A 3 3.52 2.71 4.37
C LEU A 3 2.35 2.19 5.22
N TYR A 4 1.15 2.50 4.78
CA TYR A 4 -0.09 2.11 5.46
C TYR A 4 -0.87 1.12 4.61
N PHE A 5 -1.58 0.25 5.29
CA PHE A 5 -2.56 -0.63 4.66
C PHE A 5 -3.95 -0.21 5.13
N GLU A 6 -4.88 -0.05 4.20
CA GLU A 6 -6.26 0.26 4.51
C GLU A 6 -7.12 -0.95 4.17
N ASN A 7 -7.86 -1.46 5.16
CA ASN A 7 -8.70 -2.63 4.97
C ASN A 7 -10.06 -2.25 4.35
N SER A 8 -10.89 -3.24 4.10
CA SER A 8 -12.19 -3.04 3.45
C SER A 8 -13.16 -2.21 4.28
N HIS A 9 -12.88 -2.01 5.56
CA HIS A 9 -13.69 -1.17 6.44
C HIS A 9 -13.18 0.26 6.53
N GLY A 10 -12.13 0.58 5.77
CA GLY A 10 -11.54 1.91 5.77
C GLY A 10 -10.58 2.19 6.92
N ASN A 11 -10.20 1.18 7.67
CA ASN A 11 -9.24 1.34 8.75
C ASN A 11 -7.82 1.21 8.23
N ARG A 12 -6.97 2.16 8.60
CA ARG A 12 -5.56 2.18 8.20
C ARG A 12 -4.66 1.83 9.34
N ARG A 13 -3.57 1.13 9.03
CA ARG A 13 -2.49 0.92 10.00
C ARG A 13 -1.16 0.97 9.28
N ILE A 14 -0.13 1.39 9.98
CA ILE A 14 1.21 1.40 9.43
C ILE A 14 1.74 -0.04 9.39
N ILE A 15 2.31 -0.42 8.26
CA ILE A 15 2.85 -1.77 8.10
C ILE A 15 4.36 -1.78 7.87
N ALA A 16 4.94 -0.65 7.47
CA ALA A 16 6.38 -0.57 7.23
C ALA A 16 6.83 0.88 7.18
N GLU A 17 8.13 1.09 7.32
CA GLU A 17 8.75 2.40 7.16
C GLU A 17 9.87 2.30 6.14
N PRO A 18 9.54 2.15 4.86
CA PRO A 18 10.55 2.03 3.81
C PRO A 18 11.32 3.33 3.62
N GLN A 19 12.51 3.24 3.07
CA GLN A 19 13.32 4.42 2.79
C GLN A 19 13.17 4.90 1.35
N THR A 20 12.71 4.02 0.46
CA THR A 20 12.53 4.33 -0.95
C THR A 20 11.21 3.74 -1.44
N GLU A 21 10.78 4.18 -2.63
CA GLU A 21 9.59 3.61 -3.26
C GLU A 21 9.81 2.14 -3.63
N ASP A 22 11.02 1.77 -4.03
CA ASP A 22 11.34 0.38 -4.33
C ASP A 22 11.18 -0.50 -3.09
N GLU A 23 11.64 -0.02 -1.95
CA GLU A 23 11.45 -0.75 -0.69
C GLU A 23 9.99 -0.84 -0.31
N ALA A 24 9.23 0.24 -0.55
CA ALA A 24 7.78 0.23 -0.31
C ALA A 24 7.11 -0.86 -1.12
N TRP A 25 7.49 -0.99 -2.39
CA TRP A 25 6.95 -2.00 -3.28
C TRP A 25 7.26 -3.42 -2.78
N LYS A 26 8.47 -3.64 -2.30
CA LYS A 26 8.86 -4.92 -1.72
C LYS A 26 8.01 -5.24 -0.49
N GLU A 27 7.74 -4.24 0.33
CA GLU A 27 6.91 -4.41 1.52
C GLU A 27 5.46 -4.72 1.15
N ILE A 28 4.93 -4.10 0.09
CA ILE A 28 3.60 -4.39 -0.40
C ILE A 28 3.51 -5.84 -0.88
N HIS A 29 4.49 -6.29 -1.66
CA HIS A 29 4.55 -7.68 -2.14
C HIS A 29 4.61 -8.67 -0.98
N LYS A 30 5.46 -8.38 -0.01
CA LYS A 30 5.61 -9.24 1.16
C LYS A 30 4.30 -9.33 1.96
N PHE A 31 3.65 -8.19 2.15
CA PHE A 31 2.37 -8.14 2.86
C PHE A 31 1.31 -8.97 2.14
N CYS A 32 1.23 -8.83 0.83
CA CYS A 32 0.27 -9.58 0.02
C CYS A 32 0.57 -11.07 0.07
N GLU A 33 1.84 -11.44 -0.01
CA GLU A 33 2.26 -12.84 0.05
C GLU A 33 1.92 -13.47 1.40
N ASP A 34 2.21 -12.76 2.50
CA ASP A 34 1.93 -13.23 3.86
C ASP A 34 0.44 -13.41 4.09
N ARG A 35 -0.39 -12.61 3.43
CA ARG A 35 -1.84 -12.67 3.55
C ARG A 35 -2.50 -13.48 2.44
N LYS A 36 -1.70 -14.02 1.54
CA LYS A 36 -2.19 -14.79 0.39
C LYS A 36 -3.11 -14.00 -0.52
N PHE A 37 -2.86 -12.69 -0.60
CA PHE A 37 -3.51 -11.85 -1.59
C PHE A 37 -2.86 -12.09 -2.94
N THR A 38 -3.67 -12.22 -3.98
CA THR A 38 -3.17 -12.25 -5.35
C THR A 38 -3.12 -10.83 -5.87
N ILE A 39 -1.98 -10.42 -6.40
CA ILE A 39 -1.86 -9.12 -7.07
C ILE A 39 -2.32 -9.30 -8.51
N TYR A 40 -3.50 -8.77 -8.83
CA TYR A 40 -4.08 -8.91 -10.17
C TYR A 40 -3.58 -7.85 -11.13
N TYR A 41 -3.41 -6.62 -10.63
CA TYR A 41 -2.90 -5.49 -11.38
C TYR A 41 -2.47 -4.43 -10.40
N VAL A 42 -1.79 -3.40 -10.90
CA VAL A 42 -1.34 -2.31 -10.05
C VAL A 42 -1.81 -1.00 -10.64
N ARG A 43 -2.50 -0.21 -9.83
CA ARG A 43 -2.80 1.18 -10.16
C ARG A 43 -2.19 2.04 -9.07
N GLU A 44 -1.58 3.13 -9.49
CA GLU A 44 -0.98 4.09 -8.58
C GLU A 44 -1.54 5.47 -8.89
N TRP A 45 -1.82 6.22 -7.85
CA TRP A 45 -2.20 7.63 -8.02
C TRP A 45 -1.77 8.42 -6.80
N GLN A 46 -1.75 9.74 -6.95
CA GLN A 46 -1.42 10.62 -5.85
C GLN A 46 -2.71 11.11 -5.20
N THR A 47 -2.78 11.01 -3.88
CA THR A 47 -3.95 11.46 -3.13
C THR A 47 -3.87 12.96 -2.87
N PRO A 48 -5.01 13.62 -2.58
CA PRO A 48 -5.01 15.05 -2.28
C PRO A 48 -4.14 15.44 -1.09
N ASP A 49 -3.94 14.53 -0.13
CA ASP A 49 -3.11 14.81 1.06
C ASP A 49 -1.64 14.46 0.85
N GLY A 50 -1.24 14.15 -0.38
CA GLY A 50 0.17 13.97 -0.71
C GLY A 50 0.70 12.55 -0.61
N ALA A 51 -0.15 11.57 -0.39
CA ALA A 51 0.27 10.17 -0.37
C ALA A 51 0.27 9.60 -1.79
N ARG A 52 1.04 8.53 -1.98
CA ARG A 52 0.92 7.71 -3.18
C ARG A 52 0.09 6.49 -2.82
N ALA A 53 -1.01 6.31 -3.51
CA ALA A 53 -1.92 5.19 -3.27
C ALA A 53 -1.66 4.06 -4.27
N TYR A 54 -1.83 2.83 -3.80
CA TYR A 54 -1.64 1.63 -4.61
C TYR A 54 -2.88 0.74 -4.51
N ASP A 55 -3.41 0.35 -5.66
CA ASP A 55 -4.50 -0.62 -5.75
C ASP A 55 -3.95 -1.86 -6.45
N VAL A 56 -3.97 -2.99 -5.75
CA VAL A 56 -3.43 -4.24 -6.29
C VAL A 56 -4.53 -5.18 -6.79
N GLY A 57 -5.72 -4.63 -6.99
CA GLY A 57 -6.83 -5.37 -7.60
C GLY A 57 -7.90 -5.85 -6.64
N SER A 58 -7.83 -5.46 -5.36
CA SER A 58 -8.83 -5.89 -4.40
C SER A 58 -10.10 -5.04 -4.43
N HIS A 59 -10.02 -3.82 -4.98
CA HIS A 59 -11.10 -2.83 -5.07
C HIS A 59 -11.55 -2.23 -3.73
N THR A 60 -11.23 -2.85 -2.62
CA THR A 60 -11.66 -2.38 -1.29
C THR A 60 -10.50 -2.18 -0.32
N GLU A 61 -9.31 -2.64 -0.71
CA GLU A 61 -8.13 -2.58 0.15
C GLU A 61 -7.01 -1.90 -0.61
N PHE A 62 -6.34 -0.95 0.05
CA PHE A 62 -5.37 -0.08 -0.60
C PHE A 62 -4.14 0.10 0.27
N PHE A 63 -3.05 0.50 -0.37
CA PHE A 63 -1.84 0.88 0.34
C PHE A 63 -1.60 2.37 0.11
N TYR A 64 -1.06 3.04 1.12
CA TYR A 64 -0.75 4.47 1.05
C TYR A 64 0.65 4.71 1.54
N LEU A 65 1.45 5.35 0.70
CA LEU A 65 2.84 5.68 1.04
C LEU A 65 2.95 7.18 1.24
N TYR A 66 3.40 7.58 2.43
CA TYR A 66 3.66 8.98 2.77
C TYR A 66 5.16 9.19 2.83
N SER A 67 5.62 10.33 2.32
CA SER A 67 7.04 10.66 2.32
C SER A 67 7.60 10.86 3.72
N ASN A 68 6.76 11.28 4.64
CA ASN A 68 7.16 11.49 6.03
C ASN A 68 6.10 11.01 6.99
#